data_72ae22f402a08547b3fc6a3642f5dfd3
#
_entry.id   72ae22f402a08547b3fc6a3642f5dfd3
#
_cell.length_a   1.000
_cell.length_b   1.000
_cell.length_c   1.000
_cell.angle_alpha   90.00
_cell.angle_beta   90.00
_cell.angle_gamma   90.00
#
_symmetry.space_group_name_H-M   'P 1'
#
loop_
_entity.id
_entity.type
_entity.pdbx_description
1 polymer ?
#
loop_
_entity_poly.entity_id
_entity_poly.type
_entity_poly.pdbx_seq_one_letter_code
_entity_poly.pdbx_strand_id
1 'polypeptide(L)'
;MRVAIFHDYFGAIGGGERVVLALAKVLNADVITTDTDAAAKLDNGVRVTSLGSTVKIPPFKQISAARRFAAADFSDGYDFFIFTGNWSHHAARHHHPNLWYCYTPVRAFYDLYGTFLSRQGFVSRQAFRAWVALSRRSDRRSVGRVDTIVTISENVRQRIRTCYGRDAEVVYPPVDVSRYCCKEYGDFWLSVNRLYPEKRIELQIEAFRAMPDEHLVIVGGYAAGDHAGRYAARLMKDLPENVEIRGEVSEEELIDLYARCRGHICTALDEDFGLTPVEAMAAGKPVVAVDEGGFRETVTADTGVLVDADPGRIASAVRAVSADPERYRE
;
A
#
# COMPACT_ATOMS: atom_id res chain seq x y z
N MET A 1 6.89 23.23 -18.75
CA MET A 1 7.43 22.83 -17.45
C MET A 1 7.82 21.35 -17.55
N ARG A 2 9.08 21.01 -17.32
CA ARG A 2 9.57 19.63 -17.28
C ARG A 2 9.52 19.15 -15.83
N VAL A 3 8.84 18.03 -15.59
CA VAL A 3 8.63 17.47 -14.26
C VAL A 3 9.41 16.17 -14.12
N ALA A 4 10.07 15.96 -12.98
CA ALA A 4 10.67 14.68 -12.61
C ALA A 4 9.96 14.12 -11.38
N ILE A 5 9.60 12.82 -11.42
CA ILE A 5 9.06 12.08 -10.29
C ILE A 5 10.14 11.14 -9.76
N PHE A 6 10.56 11.36 -8.53
CA PHE A 6 11.46 10.45 -7.83
C PHE A 6 10.66 9.42 -7.04
N HIS A 7 10.90 8.14 -7.30
CA HIS A 7 10.23 7.03 -6.61
C HIS A 7 11.23 6.04 -6.04
N ASP A 8 10.91 5.42 -4.91
CA ASP A 8 11.86 4.59 -4.15
C ASP A 8 12.42 3.41 -4.94
N TYR A 9 11.54 2.50 -5.39
CA TYR A 9 11.90 1.26 -6.07
C TYR A 9 10.86 0.86 -7.10
N PHE A 10 11.33 0.33 -8.25
CA PHE A 10 10.49 -0.35 -9.24
C PHE A 10 10.87 -1.83 -9.36
N GLY A 11 11.05 -2.50 -8.24
CA GLY A 11 11.36 -3.93 -8.20
C GLY A 11 10.13 -4.84 -8.35
N ALA A 12 8.93 -4.33 -8.10
CA ALA A 12 7.63 -4.95 -8.32
C ALA A 12 6.60 -3.86 -8.62
N ILE A 13 5.44 -4.21 -9.18
CA ILE A 13 4.36 -3.27 -9.45
C ILE A 13 3.23 -3.50 -8.47
N GLY A 14 3.07 -2.57 -7.53
CA GLY A 14 1.96 -2.51 -6.59
C GLY A 14 1.12 -1.24 -6.82
N GLY A 15 0.24 -0.93 -5.86
CA GLY A 15 -0.62 0.25 -5.93
C GLY A 15 0.16 1.57 -6.01
N GLY A 16 1.25 1.70 -5.24
CA GLY A 16 2.09 2.91 -5.25
C GLY A 16 2.77 3.15 -6.59
N GLU A 17 3.32 2.11 -7.21
CA GLU A 17 3.98 2.18 -8.52
C GLU A 17 2.96 2.50 -9.63
N ARG A 18 1.74 1.97 -9.56
CA ARG A 18 0.65 2.33 -10.49
C ARG A 18 0.28 3.80 -10.39
N VAL A 19 0.18 4.34 -9.18
CA VAL A 19 -0.07 5.78 -8.96
C VAL A 19 1.05 6.63 -9.56
N VAL A 20 2.32 6.26 -9.37
CA VAL A 20 3.47 6.95 -9.98
C VAL A 20 3.38 6.97 -11.50
N LEU A 21 3.06 5.83 -12.11
CA LEU A 21 2.93 5.73 -13.57
C LEU A 21 1.76 6.56 -14.11
N ALA A 22 0.63 6.57 -13.40
CA ALA A 22 -0.51 7.40 -13.75
C ALA A 22 -0.16 8.90 -13.70
N LEU A 23 0.49 9.33 -12.62
CA LEU A 23 0.97 10.71 -12.47
C LEU A 23 1.98 11.07 -13.56
N ALA A 24 2.94 10.19 -13.84
CA ALA A 24 3.96 10.42 -14.87
C ALA A 24 3.34 10.63 -16.27
N LYS A 25 2.33 9.82 -16.61
CA LYS A 25 1.58 9.97 -17.87
C LYS A 25 0.84 11.30 -17.95
N VAL A 26 0.07 11.65 -16.91
CA VAL A 26 -0.75 12.88 -16.90
C VAL A 26 0.14 14.13 -16.92
N LEU A 27 1.25 14.12 -16.22
CA LEU A 27 2.16 15.25 -16.09
C LEU A 27 3.23 15.28 -17.20
N ASN A 28 3.28 14.27 -18.08
CA ASN A 28 4.36 14.04 -19.04
C ASN A 28 5.73 14.12 -18.35
N ALA A 29 5.87 13.41 -17.24
CA ALA A 29 7.03 13.46 -16.36
C ALA A 29 7.95 12.24 -16.53
N ASP A 30 9.25 12.47 -16.39
CA ASP A 30 10.24 11.39 -16.29
C ASP A 30 10.24 10.81 -14.87
N VAL A 31 10.46 9.49 -14.74
CA VAL A 31 10.58 8.81 -13.45
C VAL A 31 12.04 8.50 -13.14
N ILE A 32 12.51 8.89 -11.96
CA ILE A 32 13.85 8.62 -11.45
C ILE A 32 13.74 7.71 -10.25
N THR A 33 14.36 6.54 -10.29
CA THR A 33 14.16 5.49 -9.28
C THR A 33 15.39 4.63 -9.07
N THR A 34 15.32 3.71 -8.10
CA THR A 34 16.27 2.61 -7.93
C THR A 34 15.61 1.28 -8.30
N ASP A 35 16.42 0.22 -8.50
CA ASP A 35 15.91 -1.16 -8.72
C ASP A 35 14.82 -1.24 -9.81
N THR A 36 15.19 -1.06 -11.08
CA THR A 36 14.26 -0.94 -12.22
C THR A 36 13.81 -2.26 -12.83
N ASP A 37 13.98 -3.39 -12.15
CA ASP A 37 13.75 -4.74 -12.70
C ASP A 37 12.30 -4.95 -13.21
N ALA A 38 11.32 -4.36 -12.56
CA ALA A 38 9.92 -4.42 -12.99
C ALA A 38 9.55 -3.33 -14.02
N ALA A 39 10.17 -2.15 -13.93
CA ALA A 39 9.92 -1.06 -14.87
C ALA A 39 10.30 -1.43 -16.31
N ALA A 40 11.36 -2.23 -16.49
CA ALA A 40 11.82 -2.70 -17.80
C ALA A 40 10.79 -3.62 -18.51
N LYS A 41 9.82 -4.18 -17.78
CA LYS A 41 8.74 -5.04 -18.31
C LYS A 41 7.50 -4.26 -18.71
N LEU A 42 7.46 -2.96 -18.44
CA LEU A 42 6.32 -2.10 -18.71
C LEU A 42 6.60 -1.26 -19.97
N ASP A 43 5.98 -1.63 -21.07
CA ASP A 43 5.85 -0.73 -22.22
C ASP A 43 4.71 0.27 -21.98
N ASN A 44 5.00 1.34 -21.23
CA ASN A 44 3.99 2.30 -20.78
C ASN A 44 4.25 3.73 -21.29
N GLY A 45 5.27 3.93 -22.12
CA GLY A 45 5.63 5.23 -22.68
C GLY A 45 6.22 6.23 -21.68
N VAL A 46 6.47 5.82 -20.42
CA VAL A 46 7.10 6.65 -19.38
C VAL A 46 8.62 6.43 -19.41
N ARG A 47 9.38 7.50 -19.50
CA ARG A 47 10.84 7.42 -19.39
C ARG A 47 11.26 7.17 -17.96
N VAL A 48 11.95 6.04 -17.72
CA VAL A 48 12.45 5.65 -16.39
C VAL A 48 13.96 5.69 -16.37
N THR A 49 14.53 6.48 -15.45
CA THR A 49 15.97 6.60 -15.22
C THR A 49 16.36 5.92 -13.91
N SER A 50 17.34 5.00 -13.98
CA SER A 50 17.81 4.27 -12.80
C SER A 50 18.97 4.99 -12.12
N LEU A 51 18.90 5.12 -10.79
CA LEU A 51 20.03 5.51 -9.91
C LEU A 51 20.90 4.31 -9.53
N GLY A 52 20.63 3.14 -10.10
CA GLY A 52 21.32 1.87 -9.83
C GLY A 52 20.61 1.03 -8.75
N SER A 53 21.09 -0.20 -8.59
CA SER A 53 20.50 -1.18 -7.68
C SER A 53 20.83 -0.88 -6.22
N THR A 54 19.88 -1.13 -5.32
CA THR A 54 20.09 -1.04 -3.87
C THR A 54 20.67 -2.34 -3.32
N VAL A 55 21.23 -2.27 -2.11
CA VAL A 55 21.60 -3.47 -1.33
C VAL A 55 20.32 -4.23 -0.98
N LYS A 56 20.25 -5.54 -1.22
CA LYS A 56 19.01 -6.31 -1.07
C LYS A 56 18.68 -6.73 0.38
N ILE A 57 19.54 -6.38 1.36
CA ILE A 57 19.42 -6.79 2.77
C ILE A 57 19.01 -5.61 3.65
N PRO A 58 17.85 -5.65 4.35
CA PRO A 58 17.52 -4.64 5.34
C PRO A 58 18.50 -4.65 6.54
N PRO A 59 18.84 -3.50 7.15
CA PRO A 59 18.41 -2.14 6.81
C PRO A 59 19.25 -1.47 5.72
N PHE A 60 20.25 -2.16 5.17
CA PHE A 60 21.18 -1.59 4.18
C PHE A 60 20.48 -1.20 2.87
N LYS A 61 19.38 -1.90 2.52
CA LYS A 61 18.53 -1.51 1.39
C LYS A 61 18.06 -0.06 1.54
N GLN A 62 17.46 0.27 2.66
CA GLN A 62 16.93 1.59 2.96
C GLN A 62 18.02 2.66 3.01
N ILE A 63 19.13 2.35 3.65
CA ILE A 63 20.30 3.26 3.74
C ILE A 63 20.89 3.52 2.34
N SER A 64 21.02 2.49 1.51
CA SER A 64 21.57 2.64 0.16
C SER A 64 20.65 3.47 -0.74
N ALA A 65 19.33 3.27 -0.65
CA ALA A 65 18.35 4.08 -1.37
C ALA A 65 18.43 5.55 -0.97
N ALA A 66 18.32 5.85 0.33
CA ALA A 66 18.39 7.21 0.84
C ALA A 66 19.70 7.93 0.42
N ARG A 67 20.85 7.21 0.43
CA ARG A 67 22.12 7.77 -0.03
C ARG A 67 22.15 8.05 -1.52
N ARG A 68 21.58 7.17 -2.37
CA ARG A 68 21.51 7.39 -3.81
C ARG A 68 20.67 8.61 -4.15
N PHE A 69 19.50 8.76 -3.53
CA PHE A 69 18.65 9.94 -3.71
C PHE A 69 19.34 11.21 -3.19
N ALA A 70 19.99 11.15 -2.03
CA ALA A 70 20.71 12.31 -1.48
C ALA A 70 21.92 12.76 -2.31
N ALA A 71 22.49 11.86 -3.12
CA ALA A 71 23.62 12.15 -4.01
C ALA A 71 23.20 12.49 -5.46
N ALA A 72 21.93 12.21 -5.81
CA ALA A 72 21.42 12.52 -7.14
C ALA A 72 21.31 14.04 -7.33
N ASP A 73 21.66 14.51 -8.52
CA ASP A 73 21.46 15.89 -8.93
C ASP A 73 20.96 15.93 -10.36
N PHE A 74 19.73 16.42 -10.53
CA PHE A 74 19.03 16.63 -11.79
C PHE A 74 18.46 18.06 -11.87
N SER A 75 18.99 18.98 -11.04
CA SER A 75 18.47 20.35 -10.90
C SER A 75 18.42 21.11 -12.22
N ASP A 76 19.41 20.93 -13.09
CA ASP A 76 19.46 21.60 -14.39
C ASP A 76 18.51 20.98 -15.44
N GLY A 77 17.97 19.79 -15.16
CA GLY A 77 17.18 19.02 -16.13
C GLY A 77 15.69 19.29 -16.09
N TYR A 78 15.16 19.78 -14.99
CA TYR A 78 13.73 19.86 -14.71
C TYR A 78 13.35 21.14 -13.97
N ASP A 79 12.07 21.55 -14.13
CA ASP A 79 11.54 22.78 -13.54
C ASP A 79 10.80 22.51 -12.24
N PHE A 80 10.36 21.26 -11.99
CA PHE A 80 9.62 20.83 -10.78
C PHE A 80 9.89 19.38 -10.44
N PHE A 81 9.91 19.08 -9.13
CA PHE A 81 10.26 17.77 -8.62
C PHE A 81 9.18 17.21 -7.70
N ILE A 82 8.76 15.97 -7.95
CA ILE A 82 7.80 15.24 -7.10
C ILE A 82 8.53 14.05 -6.49
N PHE A 83 8.47 13.92 -5.18
CA PHE A 83 8.97 12.74 -4.46
C PHE A 83 7.82 11.84 -4.06
N THR A 84 7.98 10.52 -4.23
CA THR A 84 6.98 9.51 -3.84
C THR A 84 7.67 8.37 -3.11
N GLY A 85 6.99 7.78 -2.12
CA GLY A 85 7.58 6.75 -1.26
C GLY A 85 8.32 7.34 -0.05
N ASN A 86 9.21 6.55 0.56
CA ASN A 86 9.80 6.82 1.87
C ASN A 86 11.27 7.27 1.84
N TRP A 87 11.95 7.15 0.68
CA TRP A 87 13.39 7.43 0.58
C TRP A 87 13.70 8.47 -0.48
N SER A 88 12.85 8.64 -1.48
CA SER A 88 13.05 9.56 -2.61
C SER A 88 13.16 11.02 -2.16
N HIS A 89 12.43 11.43 -1.11
CA HIS A 89 12.50 12.79 -0.57
C HIS A 89 13.90 13.19 -0.04
N HIS A 90 14.84 12.23 0.10
CA HIS A 90 16.23 12.58 0.38
C HIS A 90 16.90 13.39 -0.75
N ALA A 91 16.34 13.33 -1.98
CA ALA A 91 16.75 14.17 -3.10
C ALA A 91 16.36 15.65 -2.95
N ALA A 92 15.44 16.02 -2.03
CA ALA A 92 15.03 17.40 -1.78
C ALA A 92 16.19 18.34 -1.42
N ARG A 93 17.37 17.80 -1.11
CA ARG A 93 18.57 18.60 -0.85
C ARG A 93 19.00 19.46 -2.04
N HIS A 94 18.79 18.97 -3.25
CA HIS A 94 19.28 19.60 -4.50
C HIS A 94 18.17 19.99 -5.48
N HIS A 95 16.93 19.62 -5.19
CA HIS A 95 15.83 19.70 -6.14
C HIS A 95 14.71 20.59 -5.60
N HIS A 96 14.61 21.79 -6.13
CA HIS A 96 13.59 22.82 -5.83
C HIS A 96 13.13 23.50 -7.11
N PRO A 97 11.85 23.93 -7.20
CA PRO A 97 10.77 23.69 -6.24
C PRO A 97 10.33 22.23 -6.23
N ASN A 98 9.83 21.76 -5.08
CA ASN A 98 9.50 20.36 -4.91
C ASN A 98 8.22 20.09 -4.10
N LEU A 99 7.69 18.88 -4.27
CA LEU A 99 6.54 18.34 -3.56
C LEU A 99 6.84 16.90 -3.15
N TRP A 100 6.50 16.53 -1.94
CA TRP A 100 6.48 15.13 -1.51
C TRP A 100 5.04 14.62 -1.47
N TYR A 101 4.68 13.71 -2.39
CA TYR A 101 3.45 12.96 -2.34
C TYR A 101 3.65 11.77 -1.40
N CYS A 102 3.38 12.00 -0.13
CA CYS A 102 3.63 11.07 0.96
C CYS A 102 2.51 10.02 1.04
N TYR A 103 2.81 8.78 0.68
CA TYR A 103 1.88 7.67 0.86
C TYR A 103 1.71 7.30 2.34
N THR A 104 2.78 7.34 3.11
CA THR A 104 2.79 7.21 4.57
C THR A 104 4.19 7.51 5.10
N PRO A 105 4.37 8.12 6.28
CA PRO A 105 5.63 8.12 7.01
C PRO A 105 6.12 6.69 7.27
N VAL A 106 7.44 6.49 7.40
CA VAL A 106 8.00 5.14 7.65
C VAL A 106 7.44 4.56 8.94
N ARG A 107 6.42 3.74 8.87
CA ARG A 107 5.66 3.22 10.03
C ARG A 107 6.54 2.54 11.08
N ALA A 108 7.58 1.80 10.62
CA ALA A 108 8.57 1.18 11.52
C ALA A 108 9.39 2.20 12.33
N PHE A 109 9.46 3.46 11.88
CA PHE A 109 10.13 4.52 12.63
C PHE A 109 9.20 5.23 13.61
N TYR A 110 7.89 5.27 13.34
CA TYR A 110 6.92 6.08 14.06
C TYR A 110 5.83 5.27 14.72
N ASP A 111 4.66 5.17 14.15
CA ASP A 111 3.46 4.59 14.76
C ASP A 111 3.57 3.10 15.08
N LEU A 112 4.17 2.29 14.19
CA LEU A 112 4.38 0.87 14.42
C LEU A 112 5.76 0.52 15.05
N TYR A 113 6.52 1.52 15.52
CA TYR A 113 7.85 1.27 16.11
C TYR A 113 7.81 0.22 17.23
N GLY A 114 6.85 0.32 18.15
CA GLY A 114 6.68 -0.63 19.23
C GLY A 114 6.43 -2.05 18.75
N THR A 115 5.58 -2.20 17.74
CA THR A 115 5.24 -3.49 17.11
C THR A 115 6.47 -4.11 16.44
N PHE A 116 7.21 -3.34 15.65
CA PHE A 116 8.44 -3.84 15.02
C PHE A 116 9.53 -4.18 16.05
N LEU A 117 9.65 -3.38 17.11
CA LEU A 117 10.61 -3.61 18.19
C LEU A 117 10.29 -4.90 18.97
N SER A 118 9.02 -5.19 19.25
CA SER A 118 8.61 -6.41 19.99
C SER A 118 8.90 -7.70 19.22
N ARG A 119 8.96 -7.63 17.89
CA ARG A 119 9.30 -8.77 17.03
C ARG A 119 10.78 -9.09 17.00
N GLN A 120 11.66 -8.24 17.60
CA GLN A 120 13.10 -8.41 17.60
C GLN A 120 13.59 -9.22 18.82
N GLY A 121 14.56 -10.11 18.62
CA GLY A 121 15.31 -10.74 19.70
C GLY A 121 16.18 -9.72 20.45
N PHE A 122 16.74 -10.09 21.58
CA PHE A 122 17.42 -9.17 22.50
C PHE A 122 18.54 -8.34 21.81
N VAL A 123 19.43 -8.99 21.08
CA VAL A 123 20.57 -8.31 20.41
C VAL A 123 20.07 -7.45 19.25
N SER A 124 19.25 -8.02 18.37
CA SER A 124 18.69 -7.30 17.21
C SER A 124 17.81 -6.12 17.63
N ARG A 125 17.18 -6.18 18.81
CA ARG A 125 16.42 -5.08 19.40
C ARG A 125 17.27 -3.84 19.67
N GLN A 126 18.47 -4.00 20.19
CA GLN A 126 19.38 -2.86 20.44
C GLN A 126 19.87 -2.25 19.11
N ALA A 127 20.27 -3.10 18.16
CA ALA A 127 20.64 -2.64 16.82
C ALA A 127 19.50 -1.91 16.12
N PHE A 128 18.27 -2.43 16.22
CA PHE A 128 17.07 -1.78 15.67
C PHE A 128 16.80 -0.41 16.31
N ARG A 129 16.91 -0.30 17.64
CA ARG A 129 16.77 0.99 18.36
C ARG A 129 17.75 2.04 17.85
N ALA A 130 19.04 1.68 17.76
CA ALA A 130 20.09 2.58 17.29
C ALA A 130 19.84 2.99 15.83
N TRP A 131 19.51 2.03 14.97
CA TRP A 131 19.19 2.30 13.57
C TRP A 131 17.99 3.24 13.41
N VAL A 132 16.90 2.99 14.12
CA VAL A 132 15.70 3.84 14.05
C VAL A 132 16.00 5.25 14.58
N ALA A 133 16.76 5.41 15.66
CA ALA A 133 17.11 6.72 16.20
C ALA A 133 17.89 7.58 15.18
N LEU A 134 18.88 6.98 14.51
CA LEU A 134 19.66 7.64 13.46
C LEU A 134 18.82 7.93 12.21
N SER A 135 17.99 6.96 11.82
CA SER A 135 17.14 7.08 10.64
C SER A 135 16.06 8.15 10.82
N ARG A 136 15.38 8.22 11.97
CA ARG A 136 14.42 9.31 12.29
C ARG A 136 15.06 10.69 12.17
N ARG A 137 16.30 10.84 12.63
CA ARG A 137 17.00 12.14 12.52
C ARG A 137 17.28 12.51 11.06
N SER A 138 17.70 11.55 10.25
CA SER A 138 17.94 11.74 8.82
C SER A 138 16.65 12.05 8.07
N ASP A 139 15.60 11.27 8.33
CA ASP A 139 14.28 11.37 7.76
C ASP A 139 13.66 12.75 8.03
N ARG A 140 13.56 13.17 9.30
CA ARG A 140 13.06 14.50 9.67
C ARG A 140 13.85 15.64 9.05
N ARG A 141 15.18 15.50 8.95
CA ARG A 141 16.02 16.51 8.29
C ARG A 141 15.71 16.59 6.79
N SER A 142 15.46 15.46 6.15
CA SER A 142 15.12 15.40 4.74
C SER A 142 13.74 15.98 4.50
N VAL A 143 12.72 15.58 5.27
CA VAL A 143 11.36 16.14 5.20
C VAL A 143 11.36 17.65 5.44
N GLY A 144 12.25 18.17 6.31
CA GLY A 144 12.41 19.61 6.53
C GLY A 144 12.89 20.42 5.30
N ARG A 145 13.34 19.74 4.23
CA ARG A 145 13.77 20.36 2.94
C ARG A 145 12.70 20.26 1.86
N VAL A 146 11.63 19.56 2.15
CA VAL A 146 10.48 19.46 1.24
C VAL A 146 9.69 20.77 1.32
N ASP A 147 9.40 21.37 0.17
CA ASP A 147 8.66 22.64 0.11
C ASP A 147 7.19 22.42 0.46
N THR A 148 6.54 21.47 -0.23
CA THR A 148 5.12 21.15 -0.03
C THR A 148 4.94 19.66 0.23
N ILE A 149 4.07 19.30 1.17
CA ILE A 149 3.65 17.93 1.42
C ILE A 149 2.22 17.75 0.94
N VAL A 150 2.02 16.74 0.10
CA VAL A 150 0.70 16.24 -0.30
C VAL A 150 0.59 14.80 0.18
N THR A 151 -0.60 14.33 0.51
CA THR A 151 -0.81 12.97 1.01
C THR A 151 -2.08 12.34 0.47
N ILE A 152 -2.20 11.04 0.66
CA ILE A 152 -3.23 10.21 0.04
C ILE A 152 -4.52 10.08 0.85
N SER A 153 -4.57 10.61 2.09
CA SER A 153 -5.74 10.50 2.97
C SER A 153 -5.65 11.43 4.17
N GLU A 154 -6.77 11.73 4.82
CA GLU A 154 -6.79 12.44 6.10
C GLU A 154 -6.11 11.61 7.21
N ASN A 155 -6.25 10.28 7.16
CA ASN A 155 -5.54 9.38 8.06
C ASN A 155 -4.01 9.59 7.97
N VAL A 156 -3.44 9.59 6.78
CA VAL A 156 -2.00 9.84 6.60
C VAL A 156 -1.64 11.29 6.91
N ARG A 157 -2.49 12.26 6.61
CA ARG A 157 -2.29 13.67 7.01
C ARG A 157 -2.11 13.80 8.51
N GLN A 158 -2.97 13.15 9.30
CA GLN A 158 -2.85 13.14 10.76
C GLN A 158 -1.54 12.48 11.23
N ARG A 159 -1.13 11.41 10.54
CA ARG A 159 0.14 10.74 10.81
C ARG A 159 1.34 11.65 10.49
N ILE A 160 1.31 12.41 9.39
CA ILE A 160 2.33 13.41 9.02
C ILE A 160 2.43 14.50 10.11
N ARG A 161 1.30 15.03 10.57
CA ARG A 161 1.27 16.00 11.67
C ARG A 161 1.94 15.46 12.94
N THR A 162 1.64 14.21 13.29
CA THR A 162 2.21 13.54 14.47
C THR A 162 3.71 13.27 14.34
N CYS A 163 4.17 12.81 13.17
CA CYS A 163 5.55 12.40 12.96
C CYS A 163 6.50 13.57 12.71
N TYR A 164 6.04 14.59 11.99
CA TYR A 164 6.89 15.69 11.49
C TYR A 164 6.51 17.06 12.00
N GLY A 165 5.34 17.23 12.60
CA GLY A 165 4.83 18.55 13.03
C GLY A 165 4.51 19.46 11.83
N ARG A 166 4.30 18.88 10.63
CA ARG A 166 3.95 19.59 9.40
C ARG A 166 2.54 19.22 8.98
N ASP A 167 1.89 20.11 8.26
CA ASP A 167 0.61 19.81 7.60
C ASP A 167 0.83 19.33 6.15
N ALA A 168 -0.19 18.70 5.58
CA ALA A 168 -0.19 18.23 4.20
C ALA A 168 -1.55 18.49 3.56
N GLU A 169 -1.58 18.74 2.27
CA GLU A 169 -2.79 18.76 1.47
C GLU A 169 -3.19 17.32 1.11
N VAL A 170 -4.48 17.00 1.18
CA VAL A 170 -4.98 15.67 0.80
C VAL A 170 -5.37 15.68 -0.67
N VAL A 171 -4.74 14.79 -1.44
CA VAL A 171 -5.07 14.49 -2.83
C VAL A 171 -5.15 12.98 -2.94
N TYR A 172 -6.35 12.44 -3.08
CA TYR A 172 -6.59 11.01 -3.17
C TYR A 172 -5.88 10.40 -4.38
N PRO A 173 -5.33 9.16 -4.25
CA PRO A 173 -4.66 8.51 -5.35
C PRO A 173 -5.65 8.11 -6.45
N PRO A 174 -5.27 8.25 -7.73
CA PRO A 174 -6.14 7.89 -8.84
C PRO A 174 -6.29 6.37 -8.96
N VAL A 175 -7.50 5.92 -9.32
CA VAL A 175 -7.79 4.56 -9.76
C VAL A 175 -8.39 4.62 -11.16
N ASP A 176 -7.90 3.79 -12.07
CA ASP A 176 -8.46 3.66 -13.41
C ASP A 176 -9.72 2.78 -13.36
N VAL A 177 -10.85 3.42 -13.12
CA VAL A 177 -12.15 2.74 -12.97
C VAL A 177 -12.66 2.11 -14.27
N SER A 178 -12.15 2.54 -15.44
CA SER A 178 -12.58 2.00 -16.73
C SER A 178 -12.21 0.53 -16.93
N ARG A 179 -11.30 0.01 -16.12
CA ARG A 179 -10.81 -1.38 -16.16
C ARG A 179 -11.73 -2.36 -15.43
N TYR A 180 -12.63 -1.87 -14.59
CA TYR A 180 -13.46 -2.67 -13.70
C TYR A 180 -14.91 -2.67 -14.16
N CYS A 181 -15.58 -3.81 -14.02
CA CYS A 181 -17.02 -3.96 -14.26
C CYS A 181 -17.59 -5.09 -13.42
N CYS A 182 -18.86 -5.02 -13.11
CA CYS A 182 -19.58 -6.13 -12.49
C CYS A 182 -20.08 -7.09 -13.57
N LYS A 183 -19.63 -8.36 -13.53
CA LYS A 183 -20.17 -9.43 -14.38
C LYS A 183 -21.27 -10.22 -13.66
N GLU A 184 -21.06 -10.52 -12.38
CA GLU A 184 -21.99 -11.26 -11.54
C GLU A 184 -21.68 -11.08 -10.05
N TYR A 185 -22.60 -11.39 -9.16
CA TYR A 185 -22.34 -11.60 -7.74
C TYR A 185 -22.21 -13.10 -7.51
N GLY A 186 -20.97 -13.61 -7.62
CA GLY A 186 -20.64 -15.03 -7.52
C GLY A 186 -20.77 -15.62 -6.11
N ASP A 187 -20.16 -16.75 -5.93
CA ASP A 187 -20.24 -17.55 -4.70
C ASP A 187 -19.05 -17.36 -3.75
N PHE A 188 -18.15 -16.41 -4.03
CA PHE A 188 -16.95 -16.17 -3.22
C PHE A 188 -16.75 -14.68 -2.87
N TRP A 189 -16.18 -14.43 -1.70
CA TRP A 189 -15.62 -13.14 -1.28
C TRP A 189 -14.17 -13.04 -1.70
N LEU A 190 -13.75 -11.83 -2.07
CA LEU A 190 -12.38 -11.56 -2.50
C LEU A 190 -11.62 -10.73 -1.46
N SER A 191 -10.38 -11.13 -1.18
CA SER A 191 -9.42 -10.35 -0.40
C SER A 191 -8.14 -10.17 -1.20
N VAL A 192 -7.72 -8.94 -1.46
CA VAL A 192 -6.51 -8.62 -2.22
C VAL A 192 -5.50 -7.94 -1.32
N ASN A 193 -4.48 -8.70 -0.88
CA ASN A 193 -3.51 -8.23 0.10
C ASN A 193 -2.13 -8.86 -0.09
N ARG A 194 -1.08 -8.11 0.19
CA ARG A 194 0.20 -8.74 0.51
C ARG A 194 0.09 -9.50 1.82
N LEU A 195 0.68 -10.70 1.91
CA LEU A 195 0.61 -11.56 3.10
C LEU A 195 1.56 -11.06 4.21
N TYR A 196 1.20 -9.95 4.84
CA TYR A 196 1.93 -9.34 5.96
C TYR A 196 1.05 -9.26 7.21
N PRO A 197 1.63 -9.34 8.41
CA PRO A 197 0.86 -9.29 9.66
C PRO A 197 -0.03 -8.06 9.82
N GLU A 198 0.37 -6.93 9.23
CA GLU A 198 -0.40 -5.68 9.27
C GLU A 198 -1.72 -5.77 8.48
N LYS A 199 -1.85 -6.76 7.59
CA LYS A 199 -3.10 -7.01 6.85
C LYS A 199 -4.11 -7.86 7.63
N ARG A 200 -3.69 -8.44 8.76
CA ARG A 200 -4.54 -9.20 9.71
C ARG A 200 -5.45 -10.24 9.02
N ILE A 201 -4.86 -11.00 8.08
CA ILE A 201 -5.59 -11.99 7.27
C ILE A 201 -6.18 -13.10 8.15
N GLU A 202 -5.59 -13.34 9.32
CA GLU A 202 -6.13 -14.24 10.33
C GLU A 202 -7.55 -13.88 10.78
N LEU A 203 -7.92 -12.60 10.83
CA LEU A 203 -9.29 -12.18 11.16
C LEU A 203 -10.29 -12.61 10.09
N GLN A 204 -9.89 -12.55 8.82
CA GLN A 204 -10.71 -13.01 7.70
C GLN A 204 -10.90 -14.53 7.76
N ILE A 205 -9.79 -15.28 7.93
CA ILE A 205 -9.82 -16.75 8.02
C ILE A 205 -10.72 -17.19 9.17
N GLU A 206 -10.61 -16.59 10.35
CA GLU A 206 -11.44 -16.94 11.51
C GLU A 206 -12.91 -16.57 11.29
N ALA A 207 -13.20 -15.44 10.62
CA ALA A 207 -14.57 -15.08 10.28
C ALA A 207 -15.20 -16.12 9.32
N PHE A 208 -14.46 -16.53 8.28
CA PHE A 208 -14.95 -17.52 7.31
C PHE A 208 -14.96 -18.94 7.86
N ARG A 209 -14.12 -19.29 8.83
CA ARG A 209 -14.22 -20.54 9.59
C ARG A 209 -15.58 -20.71 10.28
N ALA A 210 -16.18 -19.61 10.72
CA ALA A 210 -17.51 -19.59 11.33
C ALA A 210 -18.66 -19.59 10.30
N MET A 211 -18.36 -19.56 9.02
CA MET A 211 -19.34 -19.48 7.90
C MET A 211 -18.97 -20.50 6.80
N PRO A 212 -19.16 -21.82 7.03
CA PRO A 212 -18.73 -22.84 6.06
C PRO A 212 -19.49 -22.80 4.73
N ASP A 213 -20.58 -22.10 4.66
CA ASP A 213 -21.41 -21.83 3.49
C ASP A 213 -20.96 -20.61 2.65
N GLU A 214 -20.05 -19.78 3.19
CA GLU A 214 -19.44 -18.66 2.46
C GLU A 214 -18.00 -19.01 2.07
N HIS A 215 -17.55 -18.63 0.88
CA HIS A 215 -16.21 -18.90 0.39
C HIS A 215 -15.35 -17.63 0.35
N LEU A 216 -14.06 -17.76 0.70
CA LEU A 216 -13.10 -16.66 0.64
C LEU A 216 -11.92 -17.02 -0.28
N VAL A 217 -11.65 -16.15 -1.25
CA VAL A 217 -10.45 -16.20 -2.09
C VAL A 217 -9.52 -15.05 -1.70
N ILE A 218 -8.33 -15.40 -1.24
CA ILE A 218 -7.27 -14.45 -0.87
C ILE A 218 -6.22 -14.44 -1.96
N VAL A 219 -6.01 -13.25 -2.56
CA VAL A 219 -5.03 -13.02 -3.62
C VAL A 219 -3.92 -12.12 -3.11
N GLY A 220 -2.69 -12.46 -3.44
CA GLY A 220 -1.49 -11.71 -3.16
C GLY A 220 -0.39 -12.56 -2.53
N GLY A 221 0.82 -12.03 -2.56
CA GLY A 221 2.01 -12.74 -2.14
C GLY A 221 2.83 -11.98 -1.11
N TYR A 222 4.07 -12.38 -0.98
CA TYR A 222 5.09 -11.73 -0.17
C TYR A 222 6.45 -11.79 -0.87
N ALA A 223 7.34 -10.84 -0.59
CA ALA A 223 8.66 -10.83 -1.22
C ALA A 223 9.52 -12.01 -0.74
N ALA A 224 10.20 -12.68 -1.66
CA ALA A 224 11.12 -13.76 -1.34
C ALA A 224 12.23 -13.26 -0.39
N GLY A 225 12.50 -14.03 0.68
CA GLY A 225 13.49 -13.66 1.70
C GLY A 225 13.00 -12.67 2.76
N ASP A 226 11.74 -12.24 2.71
CA ASP A 226 11.14 -11.35 3.71
C ASP A 226 10.67 -12.15 4.96
N HIS A 227 10.52 -11.42 6.08
CA HIS A 227 9.96 -11.93 7.33
C HIS A 227 8.50 -12.42 7.19
N ALA A 228 7.80 -12.00 6.14
CA ALA A 228 6.42 -12.39 5.85
C ALA A 228 6.27 -13.89 5.53
N GLY A 229 7.31 -14.57 5.06
CA GLY A 229 7.24 -16.01 4.76
C GLY A 229 6.81 -16.88 5.95
N ARG A 230 7.24 -16.55 7.16
CA ARG A 230 6.79 -17.26 8.39
C ARG A 230 5.34 -16.96 8.73
N TYR A 231 4.87 -15.76 8.48
CA TYR A 231 3.47 -15.39 8.67
C TYR A 231 2.58 -16.12 7.66
N ALA A 232 2.93 -16.08 6.37
CA ALA A 232 2.22 -16.80 5.31
C ALA A 232 2.16 -18.32 5.58
N ALA A 233 3.29 -18.94 5.96
CA ALA A 233 3.32 -20.37 6.31
C ALA A 233 2.42 -20.70 7.51
N ARG A 234 2.30 -19.79 8.48
CA ARG A 234 1.37 -19.97 9.61
C ARG A 234 -0.09 -19.91 9.18
N LEU A 235 -0.44 -18.96 8.29
CA LEU A 235 -1.79 -18.84 7.74
C LEU A 235 -2.21 -20.13 6.99
N MET A 236 -1.30 -20.67 6.19
CA MET A 236 -1.56 -21.86 5.35
C MET A 236 -1.66 -23.16 6.15
N LYS A 237 -1.20 -23.18 7.41
CA LYS A 237 -1.13 -24.42 8.21
C LYS A 237 -2.50 -24.97 8.62
N ASP A 238 -3.48 -24.12 8.80
CA ASP A 238 -4.81 -24.45 9.32
C ASP A 238 -5.90 -23.63 8.61
N LEU A 239 -5.94 -23.78 7.26
CA LEU A 239 -6.98 -23.16 6.46
C LEU A 239 -8.26 -23.99 6.53
N PRO A 240 -9.43 -23.38 6.74
CA PRO A 240 -10.71 -24.08 6.56
C PRO A 240 -10.96 -24.35 5.07
N GLU A 241 -11.76 -25.37 4.77
CA GLU A 241 -12.01 -25.84 3.39
C GLU A 241 -12.64 -24.75 2.48
N ASN A 242 -13.33 -23.80 3.07
CA ASN A 242 -13.97 -22.68 2.37
C ASN A 242 -13.07 -21.44 2.21
N VAL A 243 -11.77 -21.53 2.51
CA VAL A 243 -10.80 -20.43 2.33
C VAL A 243 -9.64 -20.89 1.45
N GLU A 244 -9.40 -20.15 0.37
CA GLU A 244 -8.32 -20.38 -0.57
C GLU A 244 -7.32 -19.22 -0.56
N ILE A 245 -6.01 -19.52 -0.49
CA ILE A 245 -4.93 -18.55 -0.72
C ILE A 245 -4.27 -18.88 -2.06
N ARG A 246 -4.56 -18.09 -3.10
CA ARG A 246 -4.05 -18.31 -4.47
C ARG A 246 -2.63 -17.82 -4.70
N GLY A 247 -2.10 -16.96 -3.84
CA GLY A 247 -0.84 -16.27 -4.10
C GLY A 247 -0.98 -15.12 -5.10
N GLU A 248 0.10 -14.80 -5.82
CA GLU A 248 0.08 -13.74 -6.84
C GLU A 248 -0.59 -14.26 -8.12
N VAL A 249 -1.48 -13.46 -8.68
CA VAL A 249 -2.20 -13.73 -9.93
C VAL A 249 -1.86 -12.67 -10.98
N SER A 250 -2.18 -12.93 -12.25
CA SER A 250 -2.04 -11.93 -13.31
C SER A 250 -3.00 -10.76 -13.11
N GLU A 251 -2.75 -9.64 -13.76
CA GLU A 251 -3.63 -8.47 -13.69
C GLU A 251 -5.01 -8.75 -14.30
N GLU A 252 -5.05 -9.51 -15.39
CA GLU A 252 -6.27 -9.93 -16.05
C GLU A 252 -7.10 -10.84 -15.14
N GLU A 253 -6.46 -11.79 -14.47
CA GLU A 253 -7.13 -12.67 -13.50
C GLU A 253 -7.65 -11.89 -12.30
N LEU A 254 -6.88 -10.90 -11.78
CA LEU A 254 -7.33 -10.06 -10.69
C LEU A 254 -8.58 -9.24 -11.05
N ILE A 255 -8.61 -8.66 -12.24
CA ILE A 255 -9.78 -7.93 -12.75
C ILE A 255 -10.99 -8.85 -12.89
N ASP A 256 -10.81 -10.07 -13.39
CA ASP A 256 -11.89 -11.05 -13.51
C ASP A 256 -12.41 -11.51 -12.14
N LEU A 257 -11.53 -11.69 -11.16
CA LEU A 257 -11.92 -11.97 -9.77
C LEU A 257 -12.76 -10.84 -9.16
N TYR A 258 -12.34 -9.59 -9.34
CA TYR A 258 -13.16 -8.45 -8.92
C TYR A 258 -14.51 -8.44 -9.64
N ALA A 259 -14.56 -8.72 -10.94
CA ALA A 259 -15.80 -8.71 -11.71
C ALA A 259 -16.80 -9.79 -11.28
N ARG A 260 -16.34 -10.90 -10.71
CA ARG A 260 -17.16 -12.09 -10.38
C ARG A 260 -17.35 -12.33 -8.88
N CYS A 261 -16.58 -11.73 -7.99
CA CYS A 261 -16.76 -11.95 -6.56
C CYS A 261 -18.13 -11.45 -6.07
N ARG A 262 -18.59 -11.94 -4.94
CA ARG A 262 -19.80 -11.46 -4.25
C ARG A 262 -19.56 -10.12 -3.59
N GLY A 263 -18.39 -9.94 -2.97
CA GLY A 263 -17.97 -8.73 -2.31
C GLY A 263 -16.48 -8.78 -1.98
N HIS A 264 -15.97 -7.70 -1.42
CA HIS A 264 -14.55 -7.55 -1.06
C HIS A 264 -14.39 -7.38 0.46
N ILE A 265 -13.34 -7.99 1.04
CA ILE A 265 -13.07 -7.90 2.48
C ILE A 265 -11.69 -7.30 2.76
N CYS A 266 -11.64 -6.35 3.72
CA CYS A 266 -10.43 -5.65 4.13
C CYS A 266 -10.28 -5.61 5.65
N THR A 267 -9.13 -6.05 6.16
CA THR A 267 -8.85 -6.12 7.61
C THR A 267 -7.54 -5.46 8.03
N ALA A 268 -6.91 -4.68 7.14
CA ALA A 268 -5.61 -4.07 7.42
C ALA A 268 -5.66 -3.14 8.64
N LEU A 269 -4.60 -3.21 9.47
CA LEU A 269 -4.42 -2.35 10.64
C LEU A 269 -4.12 -0.92 10.21
N ASP A 270 -5.03 0.00 10.50
CA ASP A 270 -4.86 1.43 10.24
C ASP A 270 -4.32 1.68 8.81
N GLU A 271 -5.10 1.22 7.80
CA GLU A 271 -4.74 1.31 6.38
C GLU A 271 -4.50 2.77 5.97
N ASP A 272 -3.55 2.98 5.07
CA ASP A 272 -3.18 4.32 4.65
C ASP A 272 -4.28 5.00 3.82
N PHE A 273 -4.87 4.29 2.85
CA PHE A 273 -6.01 4.74 2.05
C PHE A 273 -6.95 3.58 1.71
N GLY A 274 -6.41 2.49 1.16
CA GLY A 274 -7.17 1.34 0.69
C GLY A 274 -7.55 1.44 -0.79
N LEU A 275 -6.60 1.17 -1.68
CA LEU A 275 -6.89 1.09 -3.12
C LEU A 275 -7.78 -0.11 -3.47
N THR A 276 -7.57 -1.25 -2.82
CA THR A 276 -8.30 -2.48 -3.12
C THR A 276 -9.82 -2.41 -2.87
N PRO A 277 -10.33 -1.77 -1.80
CA PRO A 277 -11.76 -1.49 -1.70
C PRO A 277 -12.27 -0.55 -2.79
N VAL A 278 -11.47 0.46 -3.21
CA VAL A 278 -11.88 1.36 -4.32
C VAL A 278 -11.95 0.59 -5.64
N GLU A 279 -11.01 -0.31 -5.91
CA GLU A 279 -11.04 -1.22 -7.07
C GLU A 279 -12.28 -2.14 -7.05
N ALA A 280 -12.63 -2.68 -5.88
CA ALA A 280 -13.83 -3.49 -5.71
C ALA A 280 -15.12 -2.68 -5.96
N MET A 281 -15.21 -1.48 -5.40
CA MET A 281 -16.35 -0.58 -5.64
C MET A 281 -16.45 -0.16 -7.11
N ALA A 282 -15.33 0.08 -7.80
CA ALA A 282 -15.30 0.31 -9.25
C ALA A 282 -15.80 -0.90 -10.05
N ALA A 283 -15.65 -2.12 -9.52
CA ALA A 283 -16.26 -3.33 -10.07
C ALA A 283 -17.73 -3.53 -9.63
N GLY A 284 -18.35 -2.56 -8.95
CA GLY A 284 -19.72 -2.65 -8.44
C GLY A 284 -19.87 -3.67 -7.31
N LYS A 285 -18.82 -3.90 -6.51
CA LYS A 285 -18.81 -4.90 -5.43
C LYS A 285 -18.89 -4.25 -4.06
N PRO A 286 -19.78 -4.74 -3.17
CA PRO A 286 -19.84 -4.30 -1.80
C PRO A 286 -18.55 -4.60 -1.06
N VAL A 287 -18.21 -3.74 -0.10
CA VAL A 287 -17.02 -3.89 0.74
C VAL A 287 -17.39 -4.11 2.20
N VAL A 288 -16.77 -5.11 2.83
CA VAL A 288 -16.74 -5.23 4.29
C VAL A 288 -15.32 -4.90 4.76
N ALA A 289 -15.18 -3.82 5.52
CA ALA A 289 -13.88 -3.39 5.99
C ALA A 289 -13.89 -3.13 7.51
N VAL A 290 -12.72 -3.21 8.14
CA VAL A 290 -12.59 -2.78 9.53
C VAL A 290 -12.69 -1.26 9.63
N ASP A 291 -13.34 -0.78 10.69
CA ASP A 291 -13.52 0.67 10.96
C ASP A 291 -12.22 1.31 11.47
N GLU A 292 -11.19 1.32 10.60
CA GLU A 292 -9.87 1.84 10.92
C GLU A 292 -9.22 2.54 9.72
N GLY A 293 -8.40 3.56 10.00
CA GLY A 293 -7.56 4.21 9.00
C GLY A 293 -8.33 4.77 7.80
N GLY A 294 -7.72 4.69 6.63
CA GLY A 294 -8.26 5.18 5.36
C GLY A 294 -9.53 4.48 4.89
N PHE A 295 -9.89 3.32 5.44
CA PHE A 295 -11.18 2.69 5.10
C PHE A 295 -12.38 3.57 5.49
N ARG A 296 -12.25 4.39 6.53
CA ARG A 296 -13.27 5.39 6.93
C ARG A 296 -13.50 6.48 5.89
N GLU A 297 -12.52 6.69 5.01
CA GLU A 297 -12.59 7.69 3.94
C GLU A 297 -13.06 7.09 2.61
N THR A 298 -12.84 5.79 2.40
CA THR A 298 -13.14 5.11 1.14
C THR A 298 -14.46 4.35 1.15
N VAL A 299 -14.87 3.77 2.29
CA VAL A 299 -16.08 2.95 2.40
C VAL A 299 -17.19 3.75 3.05
N THR A 300 -18.29 3.92 2.34
CA THR A 300 -19.51 4.61 2.80
C THR A 300 -20.64 3.60 3.06
N ALA A 301 -21.73 4.04 3.67
CA ALA A 301 -22.92 3.20 3.90
C ALA A 301 -23.57 2.71 2.59
N ASP A 302 -23.31 3.40 1.47
CA ASP A 302 -23.85 3.08 0.14
C ASP A 302 -22.98 2.06 -0.61
N THR A 303 -21.68 1.95 -0.22
CA THR A 303 -20.72 1.08 -0.89
C THR A 303 -20.25 -0.10 -0.04
N GLY A 304 -20.60 -0.14 1.25
CA GLY A 304 -20.16 -1.23 2.12
C GLY A 304 -20.49 -1.05 3.60
N VAL A 305 -19.82 -1.82 4.42
CA VAL A 305 -20.02 -1.84 5.87
C VAL A 305 -18.65 -1.76 6.58
N LEU A 306 -18.54 -0.84 7.53
CA LEU A 306 -17.41 -0.73 8.44
C LEU A 306 -17.74 -1.45 9.76
N VAL A 307 -16.83 -2.29 10.25
CA VAL A 307 -17.02 -3.10 11.46
C VAL A 307 -15.79 -3.07 12.36
N ASP A 308 -15.98 -3.38 13.63
CA ASP A 308 -14.84 -3.62 14.52
C ASP A 308 -13.96 -4.75 14.00
N ALA A 309 -12.65 -4.71 14.31
CA ALA A 309 -11.67 -5.73 13.94
C ALA A 309 -11.85 -7.01 14.77
N ASP A 310 -13.01 -7.63 14.63
CA ASP A 310 -13.45 -8.83 15.33
C ASP A 310 -14.04 -9.84 14.34
N PRO A 311 -13.60 -11.13 14.36
CA PRO A 311 -14.09 -12.14 13.42
C PRO A 311 -15.61 -12.32 13.41
N GLY A 312 -16.26 -12.21 14.57
CA GLY A 312 -17.71 -12.35 14.67
C GLY A 312 -18.47 -11.16 14.05
N ARG A 313 -17.95 -9.94 14.22
CA ARG A 313 -18.49 -8.75 13.58
C ARG A 313 -18.32 -8.81 12.06
N ILE A 314 -17.15 -9.24 11.62
CA ILE A 314 -16.86 -9.46 10.20
C ILE A 314 -17.82 -10.50 9.61
N ALA A 315 -17.98 -11.65 10.26
CA ALA A 315 -18.89 -12.70 9.80
C ALA A 315 -20.35 -12.22 9.71
N SER A 316 -20.79 -11.45 10.68
CA SER A 316 -22.16 -10.89 10.69
C SER A 316 -22.36 -9.90 9.52
N ALA A 317 -21.38 -9.05 9.23
CA ALA A 317 -21.44 -8.11 8.11
C ALA A 317 -21.39 -8.82 6.76
N VAL A 318 -20.52 -9.81 6.60
CA VAL A 318 -20.43 -10.65 5.40
C VAL A 318 -21.79 -11.28 5.08
N ARG A 319 -22.45 -11.92 6.06
CA ARG A 319 -23.78 -12.52 5.85
C ARG A 319 -24.85 -11.48 5.52
N ALA A 320 -24.83 -10.33 6.17
CA ALA A 320 -25.79 -9.26 5.90
C ALA A 320 -25.65 -8.71 4.47
N VAL A 321 -24.41 -8.52 4.02
CA VAL A 321 -24.13 -8.04 2.66
C VAL A 321 -24.39 -9.14 1.62
N SER A 322 -24.08 -10.41 1.91
CA SER A 322 -24.37 -11.56 1.02
C SER A 322 -25.86 -11.72 0.74
N ALA A 323 -26.72 -11.33 1.68
CA ALA A 323 -28.18 -11.42 1.51
C ALA A 323 -28.73 -10.44 0.46
N ASP A 324 -28.08 -9.28 0.27
CA ASP A 324 -28.48 -8.26 -0.72
C ASP A 324 -27.24 -7.44 -1.14
N PRO A 325 -26.35 -8.00 -1.97
CA PRO A 325 -25.12 -7.32 -2.38
C PRO A 325 -25.39 -6.14 -3.34
N GLU A 326 -26.51 -6.16 -4.08
CA GLU A 326 -26.86 -5.10 -5.03
C GLU A 326 -27.21 -3.77 -4.35
N ARG A 327 -27.62 -3.80 -3.08
CA ARG A 327 -27.89 -2.61 -2.26
C ARG A 327 -26.71 -1.65 -2.19
N TYR A 328 -25.49 -2.16 -2.32
CA TYR A 328 -24.23 -1.42 -2.17
C TYR A 328 -23.61 -1.08 -3.53
N ARG A 329 -24.41 -0.98 -4.56
CA ARG A 329 -23.96 -0.70 -5.93
C ARG A 329 -24.24 0.77 -6.28
N GLU A 330 -23.31 1.67 -5.99
CA GLU A 330 -23.29 3.03 -6.53
C GLU A 330 -22.07 3.30 -7.42
#